data_a1972d132b67728fd4ce158c146a28b6
#
_entry.id   a1972d132b67728fd4ce158c146a28b6
#
_cell.length_a   1.000
_cell.length_b   1.000
_cell.length_c   1.000
_cell.angle_alpha   90.00
_cell.angle_beta   90.00
_cell.angle_gamma   90.00
#
_symmetry.space_group_name_H-M   'P 1'
#
loop_
_entity.id
_entity.type
_entity.pdbx_description
1 polymer ?
#
loop_
_entity_poly.entity_id
_entity_poly.type
_entity_poly.pdbx_seq_one_letter_code
_entity_poly.pdbx_strand_id
1 'polypeptide(L)'
;MSPLETIRARLALAVGDNAVFDGWTPKAVDAAAAQLAIDPALARLAFPKTKIDMIDAYIAAVDAAMLAEFPPDRIAAMKIRDRIRAQLWFRLQTMAPAREALRSALAILAMPQNAPRALKIGWRTADIIWRNAGDTSTDYNHYTKRLTLSAVYASTLLTWLDDDSDGLADTSAFLDRRLGNVMSFEKFKAQWTGNDLTRPSLSRFLGRLRYPPA
;
A
#
# COMPACT_ATOMS: atom_id res chain seq x y z
N MET A 1 11.73 -13.00 -14.44
CA MET A 1 12.45 -12.70 -13.16
C MET A 1 13.85 -13.26 -13.25
N SER A 2 14.86 -12.48 -12.85
CA SER A 2 16.24 -12.98 -12.75
C SER A 2 16.37 -13.95 -11.56
N PRO A 3 17.42 -14.84 -11.54
CA PRO A 3 17.64 -15.73 -10.40
C PRO A 3 17.75 -14.99 -9.05
N LEU A 4 18.39 -13.82 -9.03
CA LEU A 4 18.50 -12.99 -7.82
C LEU A 4 17.16 -12.38 -7.37
N GLU A 5 16.29 -11.99 -8.30
CA GLU A 5 14.93 -11.53 -7.97
C GLU A 5 14.08 -12.64 -7.36
N THR A 6 14.23 -13.87 -7.84
CA THR A 6 13.55 -15.05 -7.27
C THR A 6 14.03 -15.31 -5.84
N ILE A 7 15.36 -15.28 -5.61
CA ILE A 7 15.93 -15.44 -4.26
C ILE A 7 15.44 -14.31 -3.34
N ARG A 8 15.45 -13.06 -3.81
CA ARG A 8 14.96 -11.91 -3.05
C ARG A 8 13.50 -12.08 -2.64
N ALA A 9 12.64 -12.46 -3.57
CA ALA A 9 11.22 -12.67 -3.30
C ALA A 9 10.99 -13.78 -2.26
N ARG A 10 11.76 -14.87 -2.31
CA ARG A 10 11.68 -15.97 -1.34
C ARG A 10 12.13 -15.57 0.06
N LEU A 11 13.16 -14.73 0.18
CA LEU A 11 13.75 -14.31 1.45
C LEU A 11 13.01 -13.15 2.11
N ALA A 12 12.32 -12.32 1.33
CA ALA A 12 11.90 -11.00 1.77
C ALA A 12 11.00 -11.00 3.02
N LEU A 13 10.05 -11.93 3.15
CA LEU A 13 9.23 -12.03 4.36
C LEU A 13 10.07 -12.45 5.56
N ALA A 14 10.90 -13.49 5.42
CA ALA A 14 11.79 -13.94 6.49
C ALA A 14 12.80 -12.86 6.92
N VAL A 15 13.26 -12.01 5.99
CA VAL A 15 14.09 -10.84 6.33
C VAL A 15 13.33 -9.87 7.23
N GLY A 16 12.04 -9.61 6.97
CA GLY A 16 11.21 -8.78 7.82
C GLY A 16 11.05 -9.37 9.23
N ASP A 17 10.80 -10.68 9.33
CA ASP A 17 10.65 -11.37 10.61
C ASP A 17 11.94 -11.32 11.42
N ASN A 18 13.10 -11.55 10.80
CA ASN A 18 14.41 -11.46 11.45
C ASN A 18 14.81 -10.00 11.75
N ALA A 19 14.28 -9.03 11.03
CA ALA A 19 14.54 -7.61 11.29
C ALA A 19 13.94 -7.11 12.62
N VAL A 20 13.06 -7.87 13.26
CA VAL A 20 12.59 -7.62 14.64
C VAL A 20 13.77 -7.59 15.62
N PHE A 21 14.76 -8.49 15.45
CA PHE A 21 15.90 -8.64 16.35
C PHE A 21 17.14 -7.90 15.82
N ASP A 22 17.42 -8.04 14.53
CA ASP A 22 18.65 -7.55 13.91
C ASP A 22 18.50 -6.20 13.21
N GLY A 23 17.27 -5.66 13.18
CA GLY A 23 16.92 -4.50 12.37
C GLY A 23 17.03 -4.78 10.87
N TRP A 24 16.79 -3.77 10.04
CA TRP A 24 16.95 -3.85 8.57
C TRP A 24 18.42 -3.82 8.19
N THR A 25 19.11 -4.94 8.42
CA THR A 25 20.58 -5.07 8.24
C THR A 25 20.94 -6.35 7.49
N PRO A 26 22.20 -6.46 6.98
CA PRO A 26 22.68 -7.71 6.40
C PRO A 26 22.56 -8.93 7.34
N LYS A 27 22.57 -8.73 8.67
CA LYS A 27 22.37 -9.83 9.65
C LYS A 27 20.99 -10.46 9.51
N ALA A 28 19.94 -9.65 9.34
CA ALA A 28 18.59 -10.16 9.09
C ALA A 28 18.50 -10.98 7.79
N VAL A 29 19.25 -10.56 6.75
CA VAL A 29 19.36 -11.32 5.50
C VAL A 29 20.08 -12.66 5.70
N ASP A 30 21.17 -12.68 6.46
CA ASP A 30 21.91 -13.89 6.78
C ASP A 30 21.06 -14.87 7.59
N ALA A 31 20.34 -14.37 8.59
CA ALA A 31 19.42 -15.17 9.41
C ALA A 31 18.28 -15.78 8.56
N ALA A 32 17.68 -14.98 7.68
CA ALA A 32 16.66 -15.46 6.75
C ALA A 32 17.20 -16.51 5.77
N ALA A 33 18.44 -16.33 5.28
CA ALA A 33 19.11 -17.28 4.41
C ALA A 33 19.34 -18.63 5.10
N ALA A 34 19.82 -18.61 6.36
CA ALA A 34 20.00 -19.80 7.16
C ALA A 34 18.67 -20.53 7.41
N GLN A 35 17.61 -19.78 7.74
CA GLN A 35 16.26 -20.31 7.98
C GLN A 35 15.68 -21.04 6.77
N LEU A 36 15.94 -20.54 5.56
CA LEU A 36 15.39 -21.06 4.30
C LEU A 36 16.38 -21.94 3.52
N ALA A 37 17.51 -22.30 4.13
CA ALA A 37 18.59 -23.09 3.51
C ALA A 37 19.04 -22.52 2.16
N ILE A 38 19.20 -21.20 2.08
CA ILE A 38 19.73 -20.48 0.90
C ILE A 38 21.17 -20.08 1.16
N ASP A 39 22.03 -20.20 0.16
CA ASP A 39 23.44 -19.79 0.23
C ASP A 39 23.53 -18.31 0.69
N PRO A 40 24.27 -18.01 1.78
CA PRO A 40 24.38 -16.64 2.30
C PRO A 40 25.01 -15.67 1.29
N ALA A 41 25.93 -16.13 0.43
CA ALA A 41 26.55 -15.30 -0.58
C ALA A 41 25.53 -14.89 -1.65
N LEU A 42 24.68 -15.82 -2.09
CA LEU A 42 23.57 -15.53 -3.01
C LEU A 42 22.51 -14.64 -2.37
N ALA A 43 22.20 -14.85 -1.10
CA ALA A 43 21.27 -14.02 -0.36
C ALA A 43 21.76 -12.55 -0.27
N ARG A 44 23.02 -12.34 0.06
CA ARG A 44 23.64 -11.01 0.11
C ARG A 44 23.72 -10.34 -1.25
N LEU A 45 23.91 -11.09 -2.34
CA LEU A 45 23.85 -10.57 -3.71
C LEU A 45 22.42 -10.19 -4.10
N ALA A 46 21.42 -10.94 -3.65
CA ALA A 46 20.03 -10.68 -3.94
C ALA A 46 19.49 -9.44 -3.22
N PHE A 47 20.01 -9.10 -2.02
CA PHE A 47 19.56 -7.95 -1.26
C PHE A 47 20.51 -6.76 -1.44
N PRO A 48 19.98 -5.59 -1.86
CA PRO A 48 20.72 -4.35 -1.90
C PRO A 48 21.23 -3.94 -0.50
N LYS A 49 22.29 -3.12 -0.49
CA LYS A 49 22.99 -2.76 0.75
C LYS A 49 22.26 -1.77 1.65
N THR A 50 21.12 -1.20 1.22
CA THR A 50 20.44 -0.15 1.96
C THR A 50 19.22 -0.68 2.72
N LYS A 51 18.95 -0.12 3.90
CA LYS A 51 17.78 -0.45 4.71
C LYS A 51 16.47 -0.29 3.95
N ILE A 52 16.36 0.80 3.18
CA ILE A 52 15.14 1.09 2.42
C ILE A 52 14.88 0.08 1.29
N ASP A 53 15.93 -0.50 0.70
CA ASP A 53 15.77 -1.54 -0.32
C ASP A 53 15.30 -2.87 0.29
N MET A 54 15.72 -3.18 1.52
CA MET A 54 15.23 -4.34 2.27
C MET A 54 13.75 -4.16 2.63
N ILE A 55 13.38 -2.97 3.10
CA ILE A 55 11.99 -2.61 3.41
C ILE A 55 11.12 -2.67 2.14
N ASP A 56 11.61 -2.15 1.02
CA ASP A 56 10.89 -2.18 -0.27
C ASP A 56 10.68 -3.63 -0.76
N ALA A 57 11.70 -4.49 -0.63
CA ALA A 57 11.58 -5.90 -0.97
C ALA A 57 10.56 -6.62 -0.06
N TYR A 58 10.56 -6.34 1.24
CA TYR A 58 9.59 -6.88 2.18
C TYR A 58 8.15 -6.48 1.82
N ILE A 59 7.93 -5.17 1.58
CA ILE A 59 6.61 -4.67 1.19
C ILE A 59 6.15 -5.28 -0.14
N ALA A 60 7.08 -5.45 -1.11
CA ALA A 60 6.77 -6.11 -2.37
C ALA A 60 6.38 -7.59 -2.20
N ALA A 61 7.00 -8.29 -1.24
CA ALA A 61 6.63 -9.67 -0.92
C ALA A 61 5.24 -9.75 -0.25
N VAL A 62 4.90 -8.81 0.62
CA VAL A 62 3.55 -8.68 1.20
C VAL A 62 2.52 -8.37 0.11
N ASP A 63 2.86 -7.51 -0.88
CA ASP A 63 2.01 -7.24 -2.05
C ASP A 63 1.77 -8.53 -2.85
N ALA A 64 2.81 -9.33 -3.09
CA ALA A 64 2.70 -10.58 -3.82
C ALA A 64 1.88 -11.64 -3.07
N ALA A 65 2.08 -11.79 -1.76
CA ALA A 65 1.29 -12.69 -0.91
C ALA A 65 -0.20 -12.30 -0.92
N MET A 66 -0.49 -11.01 -0.85
CA MET A 66 -1.85 -10.50 -0.95
C MET A 66 -2.51 -10.84 -2.30
N LEU A 67 -1.79 -10.66 -3.41
CA LEU A 67 -2.32 -11.02 -4.73
C LEU A 67 -2.57 -12.53 -4.88
N ALA A 68 -1.72 -13.36 -4.29
CA ALA A 68 -1.90 -14.81 -4.28
C ALA A 68 -3.14 -15.23 -3.46
N GLU A 69 -3.40 -14.55 -2.33
CA GLU A 69 -4.58 -14.80 -1.48
C GLU A 69 -5.89 -14.36 -2.13
N PHE A 70 -5.85 -13.28 -2.93
CA PHE A 70 -7.02 -12.71 -3.59
C PHE A 70 -6.92 -12.80 -5.11
N PRO A 71 -6.99 -14.01 -5.70
CA PRO A 71 -7.05 -14.17 -7.16
C PRO A 71 -8.33 -13.53 -7.72
N PRO A 72 -8.37 -13.21 -9.03
CA PRO A 72 -9.50 -12.50 -9.67
C PRO A 72 -10.87 -13.10 -9.35
N ASP A 73 -11.00 -14.41 -9.38
CA ASP A 73 -12.27 -15.10 -9.16
C ASP A 73 -12.77 -14.92 -7.72
N ARG A 74 -11.88 -15.00 -6.75
CA ARG A 74 -12.22 -14.84 -5.33
C ARG A 74 -12.64 -13.40 -5.03
N ILE A 75 -11.89 -12.43 -5.54
CA ILE A 75 -12.15 -11.03 -5.23
C ILE A 75 -13.37 -10.48 -5.98
N ALA A 76 -13.68 -11.01 -7.19
CA ALA A 76 -14.81 -10.57 -8.00
C ALA A 76 -16.17 -10.77 -7.31
N ALA A 77 -16.30 -11.78 -6.45
CA ALA A 77 -17.54 -12.05 -5.70
C ALA A 77 -17.85 -11.01 -4.60
N MET A 78 -16.88 -10.15 -4.24
CA MET A 78 -17.00 -9.18 -3.15
C MET A 78 -17.39 -7.79 -3.69
N LYS A 79 -18.02 -6.96 -2.85
CA LYS A 79 -18.21 -5.53 -3.14
C LYS A 79 -16.86 -4.79 -3.09
N ILE A 80 -16.69 -3.70 -3.85
CA ILE A 80 -15.43 -2.96 -3.94
C ILE A 80 -14.88 -2.56 -2.57
N ARG A 81 -15.73 -2.07 -1.65
CA ARG A 81 -15.32 -1.72 -0.30
C ARG A 81 -14.72 -2.93 0.44
N ASP A 82 -15.39 -4.08 0.33
CA ASP A 82 -14.98 -5.29 1.02
C ASP A 82 -13.71 -5.88 0.39
N ARG A 83 -13.53 -5.75 -0.94
CA ARG A 83 -12.28 -6.08 -1.63
C ARG A 83 -11.09 -5.32 -1.06
N ILE A 84 -11.24 -3.99 -0.92
CA ILE A 84 -10.17 -3.13 -0.40
C ILE A 84 -9.90 -3.45 1.07
N ARG A 85 -10.98 -3.59 1.87
CA ARG A 85 -10.87 -3.94 3.29
C ARG A 85 -10.14 -5.26 3.51
N ALA A 86 -10.53 -6.30 2.80
CA ALA A 86 -9.95 -7.64 2.91
C ALA A 86 -8.46 -7.63 2.56
N GLN A 87 -8.06 -6.94 1.49
CA GLN A 87 -6.67 -6.81 1.08
C GLN A 87 -5.83 -6.06 2.12
N LEU A 88 -6.34 -4.94 2.66
CA LEU A 88 -5.64 -4.20 3.71
C LEU A 88 -5.52 -5.02 4.99
N TRP A 89 -6.58 -5.71 5.39
CA TRP A 89 -6.59 -6.55 6.59
C TRP A 89 -5.60 -7.72 6.47
N PHE A 90 -5.60 -8.43 5.35
CA PHE A 90 -4.64 -9.49 5.07
C PHE A 90 -3.20 -9.01 5.18
N ARG A 91 -2.90 -7.81 4.67
CA ARG A 91 -1.56 -7.22 4.78
C ARG A 91 -1.15 -7.03 6.24
N LEU A 92 -2.05 -6.48 7.09
CA LEU A 92 -1.77 -6.31 8.52
C LEU A 92 -1.49 -7.65 9.20
N GLN A 93 -2.28 -8.69 8.89
CA GLN A 93 -2.09 -10.03 9.43
C GLN A 93 -0.76 -10.66 8.96
N THR A 94 -0.42 -10.52 7.67
CA THR A 94 0.84 -11.02 7.11
C THR A 94 2.05 -10.33 7.74
N MET A 95 1.92 -9.06 8.09
CA MET A 95 3.00 -8.27 8.70
C MET A 95 3.06 -8.40 10.23
N ALA A 96 2.11 -9.08 10.87
CA ALA A 96 2.03 -9.17 12.32
C ALA A 96 3.31 -9.73 12.98
N PRO A 97 3.98 -10.78 12.45
CA PRO A 97 5.23 -11.27 13.03
C PRO A 97 6.35 -10.21 13.01
N ALA A 98 6.35 -9.32 12.03
CA ALA A 98 7.35 -8.26 11.85
C ALA A 98 6.90 -6.88 12.39
N ARG A 99 5.91 -6.81 13.30
CA ARG A 99 5.29 -5.55 13.76
C ARG A 99 6.32 -4.54 14.26
N GLU A 100 7.27 -4.95 15.08
CA GLU A 100 8.32 -4.06 15.61
C GLU A 100 9.34 -3.65 14.54
N ALA A 101 9.69 -4.55 13.62
CA ALA A 101 10.51 -4.19 12.47
C ALA A 101 9.81 -3.14 11.58
N LEU A 102 8.48 -3.23 11.44
CA LEU A 102 7.69 -2.23 10.70
C LEU A 102 7.66 -0.87 11.38
N ARG A 103 7.63 -0.83 12.72
CA ARG A 103 7.77 0.45 13.45
C ARG A 103 9.07 1.15 13.06
N SER A 104 10.18 0.43 13.06
CA SER A 104 11.47 0.97 12.62
C SER A 104 11.50 1.30 11.12
N ALA A 105 10.84 0.49 10.28
CA ALA A 105 10.73 0.74 8.85
C ALA A 105 9.99 2.06 8.55
N LEU A 106 8.88 2.32 9.23
CA LEU A 106 8.12 3.57 9.06
C LEU A 106 8.94 4.78 9.50
N ALA A 107 9.73 4.67 10.58
CA ALA A 107 10.66 5.73 10.99
C ALA A 107 11.73 5.99 9.93
N ILE A 108 12.29 4.94 9.30
CA ILE A 108 13.25 5.07 8.20
C ILE A 108 12.59 5.72 6.99
N LEU A 109 11.39 5.29 6.61
CA LEU A 109 10.65 5.83 5.47
C LEU A 109 10.24 7.29 5.67
N ALA A 110 9.98 7.72 6.92
CA ALA A 110 9.62 9.09 7.27
C ALA A 110 10.80 10.08 7.19
N MET A 111 12.04 9.61 7.09
CA MET A 111 13.20 10.50 6.96
C MET A 111 13.12 11.30 5.65
N PRO A 112 13.41 12.61 5.65
CA PRO A 112 13.25 13.47 4.47
C PRO A 112 13.97 12.95 3.21
N GLN A 113 15.18 12.41 3.36
CA GLN A 113 15.94 11.84 2.25
C GLN A 113 15.29 10.59 1.62
N ASN A 114 14.39 9.92 2.34
CA ASN A 114 13.69 8.72 1.91
C ASN A 114 12.26 9.01 1.39
N ALA A 115 11.77 10.24 1.54
CA ALA A 115 10.40 10.61 1.19
C ALA A 115 9.99 10.24 -0.26
N PRO A 116 10.82 10.49 -1.31
CA PRO A 116 10.45 10.10 -2.67
C PRO A 116 10.28 8.58 -2.82
N ARG A 117 11.13 7.80 -2.13
CA ARG A 117 11.06 6.34 -2.15
C ARG A 117 9.85 5.83 -1.37
N ALA A 118 9.58 6.42 -0.20
CA ALA A 118 8.40 6.09 0.61
C ALA A 118 7.09 6.34 -0.15
N LEU A 119 6.98 7.48 -0.84
CA LEU A 119 5.83 7.80 -1.70
C LEU A 119 5.68 6.79 -2.84
N LYS A 120 6.77 6.40 -3.50
CA LYS A 120 6.76 5.39 -4.56
C LYS A 120 6.26 4.03 -4.06
N ILE A 121 6.73 3.60 -2.88
CA ILE A 121 6.32 2.33 -2.24
C ILE A 121 4.83 2.37 -1.91
N GLY A 122 4.36 3.43 -1.22
CA GLY A 122 2.95 3.59 -0.88
C GLY A 122 2.04 3.65 -2.10
N TRP A 123 2.46 4.39 -3.14
CA TRP A 123 1.74 4.47 -4.42
C TRP A 123 1.61 3.11 -5.09
N ARG A 124 2.72 2.35 -5.19
CA ARG A 124 2.72 1.00 -5.78
C ARG A 124 1.71 0.09 -5.08
N THR A 125 1.75 0.04 -3.75
CA THR A 125 0.82 -0.77 -2.96
C THR A 125 -0.63 -0.35 -3.19
N ALA A 126 -0.94 0.95 -3.17
CA ALA A 126 -2.28 1.45 -3.43
C ALA A 126 -2.76 1.14 -4.86
N ASP A 127 -1.87 1.23 -5.84
CA ASP A 127 -2.16 0.88 -7.24
C ASP A 127 -2.48 -0.61 -7.40
N ILE A 128 -1.69 -1.48 -6.78
CA ILE A 128 -1.91 -2.93 -6.77
C ILE A 128 -3.27 -3.26 -6.15
N ILE A 129 -3.61 -2.70 -5.00
CA ILE A 129 -4.88 -2.93 -4.31
C ILE A 129 -6.06 -2.49 -5.17
N TRP A 130 -5.99 -1.28 -5.76
CA TRP A 130 -7.07 -0.78 -6.60
C TRP A 130 -7.25 -1.59 -7.89
N ARG A 131 -6.16 -1.95 -8.57
CA ARG A 131 -6.22 -2.79 -9.76
C ARG A 131 -6.81 -4.15 -9.45
N ASN A 132 -6.37 -4.79 -8.37
CA ASN A 132 -6.91 -6.07 -7.93
C ASN A 132 -8.38 -5.95 -7.50
N ALA A 133 -8.81 -4.80 -6.97
CA ALA A 133 -10.22 -4.52 -6.68
C ALA A 133 -11.07 -4.28 -7.94
N GLY A 134 -10.47 -4.24 -9.14
CA GLY A 134 -11.16 -4.06 -10.42
C GLY A 134 -11.24 -2.61 -10.89
N ASP A 135 -10.37 -1.71 -10.37
CA ASP A 135 -10.33 -0.32 -10.83
C ASP A 135 -9.65 -0.22 -12.20
N THR A 136 -10.37 0.34 -13.17
CA THR A 136 -9.91 0.60 -14.54
C THR A 136 -9.77 2.08 -14.87
N SER A 137 -9.89 2.97 -13.86
CA SER A 137 -9.81 4.42 -14.08
C SER A 137 -8.43 4.84 -14.56
N THR A 138 -8.40 5.77 -15.54
CA THR A 138 -7.18 6.33 -16.15
C THR A 138 -7.11 7.85 -16.03
N ASP A 139 -8.19 8.48 -15.54
CA ASP A 139 -8.38 9.91 -15.41
C ASP A 139 -7.93 10.44 -14.03
N TYR A 140 -8.38 11.64 -13.68
CA TYR A 140 -8.12 12.24 -12.35
C TYR A 140 -8.52 11.34 -11.19
N ASN A 141 -9.54 10.49 -11.35
CA ASN A 141 -9.96 9.53 -10.31
C ASN A 141 -8.89 8.47 -10.04
N HIS A 142 -8.09 8.12 -11.05
CA HIS A 142 -6.93 7.23 -10.87
C HIS A 142 -6.00 7.73 -9.77
N TYR A 143 -5.62 9.00 -9.83
CA TYR A 143 -4.67 9.60 -8.88
C TYR A 143 -5.29 9.79 -7.50
N THR A 144 -6.51 10.32 -7.45
CA THR A 144 -7.19 10.59 -6.17
C THR A 144 -7.49 9.32 -5.38
N LYS A 145 -7.93 8.24 -6.02
CA LYS A 145 -8.19 6.95 -5.40
C LYS A 145 -6.91 6.39 -4.74
N ARG A 146 -5.78 6.41 -5.44
CA ARG A 146 -4.51 5.88 -4.94
C ARG A 146 -3.95 6.72 -3.79
N LEU A 147 -4.01 8.04 -3.92
CA LEU A 147 -3.57 8.94 -2.86
C LEU A 147 -4.42 8.77 -1.59
N THR A 148 -5.74 8.74 -1.75
CA THR A 148 -6.67 8.55 -0.62
C THR A 148 -6.46 7.20 0.06
N LEU A 149 -6.30 6.12 -0.71
CA LEU A 149 -6.03 4.80 -0.15
C LEU A 149 -4.67 4.75 0.55
N SER A 150 -3.64 5.38 0.02
CA SER A 150 -2.34 5.49 0.68
C SER A 150 -2.46 6.17 2.03
N ALA A 151 -3.24 7.26 2.14
CA ALA A 151 -3.47 7.97 3.40
C ALA A 151 -4.28 7.12 4.40
N VAL A 152 -5.33 6.42 3.94
CA VAL A 152 -6.11 5.48 4.77
C VAL A 152 -5.21 4.38 5.30
N TYR A 153 -4.42 3.76 4.43
CA TYR A 153 -3.53 2.67 4.82
C TYR A 153 -2.43 3.13 5.77
N ALA A 154 -1.77 4.25 5.51
CA ALA A 154 -0.74 4.79 6.39
C ALA A 154 -1.30 5.10 7.80
N SER A 155 -2.47 5.73 7.88
CA SER A 155 -3.12 6.00 9.17
C SER A 155 -3.57 4.71 9.88
N THR A 156 -4.02 3.71 9.14
CA THR A 156 -4.39 2.39 9.70
C THR A 156 -3.15 1.65 10.22
N LEU A 157 -2.02 1.71 9.51
CA LEU A 157 -0.75 1.15 9.99
C LEU A 157 -0.30 1.75 11.32
N LEU A 158 -0.42 3.08 11.47
CA LEU A 158 -0.08 3.74 12.74
C LEU A 158 -0.99 3.27 13.89
N THR A 159 -2.30 3.20 13.65
CA THR A 159 -3.25 2.66 14.64
C THR A 159 -2.91 1.21 14.99
N TRP A 160 -2.64 0.38 13.98
CA TRP A 160 -2.32 -1.04 14.15
C TRP A 160 -1.01 -1.28 14.94
N LEU A 161 -0.01 -0.43 14.78
CA LEU A 161 1.25 -0.55 15.52
C LEU A 161 1.08 -0.38 17.03
N ASP A 162 0.06 0.35 17.46
CA ASP A 162 -0.20 0.66 18.87
C ASP A 162 -1.46 -0.04 19.40
N ASP A 163 -2.08 -0.94 18.61
CA ASP A 163 -3.31 -1.62 18.97
C ASP A 163 -3.03 -2.91 19.78
N ASP A 164 -3.36 -2.88 21.05
CA ASP A 164 -3.27 -4.03 21.96
C ASP A 164 -4.64 -4.62 22.30
N SER A 165 -5.71 -4.22 21.58
CA SER A 165 -7.05 -4.76 21.77
C SER A 165 -7.20 -6.18 21.26
N ASP A 166 -8.11 -6.95 21.87
CA ASP A 166 -8.39 -8.32 21.46
C ASP A 166 -8.79 -8.41 19.99
N GLY A 167 -8.07 -9.23 19.23
CA GLY A 167 -8.31 -9.43 17.80
C GLY A 167 -8.11 -8.18 16.95
N LEU A 168 -7.36 -7.18 17.43
CA LEU A 168 -7.14 -5.89 16.76
C LEU A 168 -8.46 -5.15 16.48
N ALA A 169 -9.37 -5.14 17.48
CA ALA A 169 -10.70 -4.57 17.35
C ALA A 169 -10.66 -3.07 17.04
N ASP A 170 -9.74 -2.31 17.65
CA ASP A 170 -9.59 -0.88 17.44
C ASP A 170 -9.09 -0.57 16.03
N THR A 171 -8.13 -1.31 15.52
CA THR A 171 -7.65 -1.21 14.12
C THR A 171 -8.75 -1.56 13.13
N SER A 172 -9.51 -2.63 13.38
CA SER A 172 -10.62 -3.04 12.54
C SER A 172 -11.68 -1.96 12.45
N ALA A 173 -12.11 -1.42 13.59
CA ALA A 173 -13.09 -0.34 13.65
C ALA A 173 -12.57 0.96 13.00
N PHE A 174 -11.29 1.29 13.19
CA PHE A 174 -10.65 2.43 12.54
C PHE A 174 -10.67 2.31 11.02
N LEU A 175 -10.22 1.16 10.50
CA LEU A 175 -10.22 0.89 9.06
C LEU A 175 -11.62 1.00 8.46
N ASP A 176 -12.63 0.43 9.11
CA ASP A 176 -14.01 0.49 8.65
C ASP A 176 -14.56 1.92 8.59
N ARG A 177 -14.28 2.74 9.60
CA ARG A 177 -14.63 4.18 9.59
C ARG A 177 -13.95 4.93 8.46
N ARG A 178 -12.63 4.71 8.24
CA ARG A 178 -11.88 5.39 7.17
C ARG A 178 -12.38 5.01 5.78
N LEU A 179 -12.61 3.73 5.54
CA LEU A 179 -13.18 3.27 4.27
C LEU A 179 -14.61 3.80 4.06
N GLY A 180 -15.42 3.87 5.12
CA GLY A 180 -16.75 4.48 5.06
C GLY A 180 -16.72 5.94 4.65
N ASN A 181 -15.79 6.74 5.22
CA ASN A 181 -15.62 8.16 4.88
C ASN A 181 -15.22 8.34 3.41
N VAL A 182 -14.29 7.53 2.90
CA VAL A 182 -13.85 7.57 1.49
C VAL A 182 -15.00 7.25 0.55
N MET A 183 -15.77 6.20 0.82
CA MET A 183 -16.91 5.81 0.00
C MET A 183 -18.03 6.86 0.01
N SER A 184 -18.26 7.52 1.14
CA SER A 184 -19.22 8.62 1.26
C SER A 184 -18.78 9.84 0.45
N PHE A 185 -17.49 10.18 0.49
CA PHE A 185 -16.91 11.27 -0.30
C PHE A 185 -16.99 11.00 -1.80
N GLU A 186 -16.68 9.78 -2.25
CA GLU A 186 -16.78 9.40 -3.66
C GLU A 186 -18.24 9.43 -4.16
N LYS A 187 -19.20 8.98 -3.34
CA LYS A 187 -20.62 9.10 -3.66
C LYS A 187 -21.08 10.56 -3.77
N PHE A 188 -20.68 11.39 -2.82
CA PHE A 188 -20.97 12.83 -2.83
C PHE A 188 -20.40 13.49 -4.08
N LYS A 189 -19.13 13.20 -4.40
CA LYS A 189 -18.47 13.69 -5.61
C LYS A 189 -19.20 13.24 -6.89
N ALA A 190 -19.60 11.96 -6.98
CA ALA A 190 -20.35 11.44 -8.12
C ALA A 190 -21.70 12.14 -8.32
N GLN A 191 -22.41 12.45 -7.22
CA GLN A 191 -23.67 13.22 -7.27
C GLN A 191 -23.45 14.67 -7.78
N TRP A 192 -22.33 15.28 -7.40
CA TRP A 192 -21.98 16.64 -7.86
C TRP A 192 -21.42 16.68 -9.29
N THR A 193 -20.75 15.64 -9.75
CA THR A 193 -20.17 15.56 -11.10
C THR A 193 -21.14 14.97 -12.13
N GLY A 194 -22.16 14.23 -11.70
CA GLY A 194 -23.21 13.66 -12.58
C GLY A 194 -24.20 14.67 -13.14
N ASN A 195 -24.18 15.91 -12.65
CA ASN A 195 -25.02 17.00 -13.16
C ASN A 195 -24.24 17.87 -14.15
N ASP A 196 -23.83 17.28 -15.28
CA ASP A 196 -22.95 17.90 -16.32
C ASP A 196 -23.58 19.10 -17.06
N LEU A 197 -24.82 19.47 -16.74
CA LEU A 197 -25.51 20.58 -17.41
C LEU A 197 -25.25 21.97 -16.81
N THR A 198 -24.54 22.08 -15.68
CA THR A 198 -24.36 23.36 -14.96
C THR A 198 -22.93 23.68 -14.53
N ARG A 199 -21.92 23.04 -15.10
CA ARG A 199 -20.54 23.45 -14.80
C ARG A 199 -20.23 24.78 -15.47
N PRO A 200 -19.92 25.87 -14.72
CA PRO A 200 -19.29 27.04 -15.31
C PRO A 200 -17.90 26.62 -15.81
N SER A 201 -17.77 26.39 -17.11
CA SER A 201 -16.45 26.15 -17.69
C SER A 201 -15.70 27.50 -17.68
N LEU A 202 -14.51 27.53 -17.09
CA LEU A 202 -13.59 28.66 -17.10
C LEU A 202 -13.37 29.15 -18.54
N SER A 203 -13.35 28.27 -19.53
CA SER A 203 -13.26 28.60 -20.95
C SER A 203 -14.51 29.34 -21.48
N ARG A 204 -15.73 28.96 -21.05
CA ARG A 204 -16.97 29.71 -21.39
C ARG A 204 -17.04 31.04 -20.65
N PHE A 205 -16.57 31.12 -19.43
CA PHE A 205 -16.50 32.34 -18.65
C PHE A 205 -15.52 33.34 -19.29
N LEU A 206 -14.32 32.90 -19.64
CA LEU A 206 -13.32 33.71 -20.33
C LEU A 206 -13.73 34.07 -21.74
N GLY A 207 -14.46 33.18 -22.44
CA GLY A 207 -15.05 33.47 -23.75
C GLY A 207 -16.11 34.58 -23.69
N ARG A 208 -16.96 34.60 -22.65
CA ARG A 208 -17.97 35.64 -22.43
C ARG A 208 -17.37 37.00 -22.03
N LEU A 209 -16.22 36.99 -21.33
CA LEU A 209 -15.49 38.24 -21.04
C LEU A 209 -14.84 38.84 -22.26
N ARG A 210 -14.46 38.02 -23.25
CA ARG A 210 -13.81 38.51 -24.49
C ARG A 210 -14.80 38.91 -25.61
N TYR A 211 -16.01 38.32 -25.58
CA TYR A 211 -17.08 38.60 -26.55
C TYR A 211 -18.42 38.72 -25.77
N PRO A 212 -18.76 39.88 -25.20
CA PRO A 212 -20.07 40.10 -24.61
C PRO A 212 -21.15 39.98 -25.70
N PRO A 213 -22.30 39.32 -25.40
CA PRO A 213 -23.42 39.26 -26.31
C PRO A 213 -23.94 40.69 -26.57
N ALA A 214 -24.17 41.00 -27.83
CA ALA A 214 -24.79 42.27 -28.26
C ALA A 214 -26.23 42.35 -27.81
#